data_dc373b6c97675f5092dfb0b4992ab667
#
_entry.id   dc373b6c97675f5092dfb0b4992ab667
#
_cell.length_a   1.000
_cell.length_b   1.000
_cell.length_c   1.000
_cell.angle_alpha   90.00
_cell.angle_beta   90.00
_cell.angle_gamma   90.00
#
_symmetry.space_group_name_H-M   'P 1'
#
loop_
_entity.id
_entity.type
_entity.pdbx_description
1 polymer ?
#
loop_
_entity_poly.entity_id
_entity_poly.type
_entity_poly.pdbx_seq_one_letter_code
_entity_poly.pdbx_strand_id
1 'polypeptide(L)'
;MKIIKPDVQFITPIDGATILKRLEQCGRVCYKSEDKITEGSAEKFVAGIIKRGHEAVLEHCSFTVKFICDRGVSHEIVRHRMASYCQESTRYCNYGKGKFGEEITVIEPCFLEPGS
;
A
#
# COMPACT_ATOMS: atom_id res chain seq x y z
N MET A 1 23.12 -7.10 -17.64
CA MET A 1 22.55 -6.70 -16.36
C MET A 1 21.72 -5.45 -16.56
N LYS A 2 20.50 -5.45 -16.05
CA LYS A 2 19.60 -4.31 -16.14
C LYS A 2 19.50 -3.62 -14.79
N ILE A 3 19.60 -2.30 -14.77
CA ILE A 3 19.50 -1.49 -13.55
C ILE A 3 18.21 -0.70 -13.62
N ILE A 4 17.36 -0.83 -12.61
CA ILE A 4 16.08 -0.09 -12.53
C ILE A 4 16.04 0.72 -11.24
N LYS A 5 15.25 1.77 -11.25
CA LYS A 5 15.07 2.62 -10.07
C LYS A 5 14.02 2.01 -9.14
N PRO A 6 14.14 2.25 -7.83
CA PRO A 6 13.05 1.92 -6.90
C PRO A 6 11.77 2.62 -7.33
N ASP A 7 10.65 1.96 -7.13
CA ASP A 7 9.34 2.50 -7.54
C ASP A 7 8.24 1.96 -6.63
N VAL A 8 7.10 2.62 -6.69
CA VAL A 8 5.88 2.23 -5.99
C VAL A 8 4.72 2.29 -6.96
N GLN A 9 3.96 1.21 -7.04
CA GLN A 9 2.80 1.12 -7.92
C GLN A 9 1.57 0.70 -7.11
N PHE A 10 0.45 1.39 -7.33
CA PHE A 10 -0.81 0.98 -6.70
C PHE A 10 -1.48 -0.10 -7.55
N ILE A 11 -1.66 -1.28 -6.97
CA ILE A 11 -2.40 -2.37 -7.62
C ILE A 11 -3.89 -2.13 -7.48
N THR A 12 -4.33 -1.71 -6.29
CA THR A 12 -5.70 -1.28 -6.06
C THR A 12 -5.83 0.18 -6.46
N PRO A 13 -6.82 0.55 -7.30
CA PRO A 13 -7.07 1.96 -7.60
C PRO A 13 -7.39 2.72 -6.31
N ILE A 14 -6.78 3.89 -6.14
CA ILE A 14 -7.01 4.74 -4.97
C ILE A 14 -7.84 5.95 -5.39
N ASP A 15 -9.05 6.04 -4.83
CA ASP A 15 -9.91 7.21 -4.96
C ASP A 15 -10.31 7.65 -3.56
N GLY A 16 -9.76 8.78 -3.13
CA GLY A 16 -9.98 9.30 -1.80
C GLY A 16 -11.45 9.55 -1.48
N ALA A 17 -12.22 10.06 -2.43
CA ALA A 17 -13.65 10.32 -2.22
C ALA A 17 -14.42 9.01 -1.97
N THR A 18 -14.12 7.96 -2.71
CA THR A 18 -14.74 6.64 -2.53
C THR A 18 -14.36 6.03 -1.19
N ILE A 19 -13.10 6.17 -0.78
CA ILE A 19 -12.62 5.69 0.51
C ILE A 19 -13.36 6.39 1.66
N LEU A 20 -13.44 7.71 1.61
CA LEU A 20 -14.13 8.48 2.64
C LEU A 20 -15.61 8.10 2.77
N LYS A 21 -16.29 7.89 1.65
CA LYS A 21 -17.71 7.46 1.65
C LYS A 21 -17.86 6.07 2.26
N ARG A 22 -16.96 5.15 1.96
CA ARG A 22 -16.98 3.80 2.55
C ARG A 22 -16.78 3.86 4.05
N LEU A 23 -15.82 4.65 4.51
CA LEU A 23 -15.54 4.81 5.93
C LEU A 23 -16.73 5.45 6.65
N GLU A 24 -17.37 6.44 6.05
CA GLU A 24 -18.58 7.03 6.61
C GLU A 24 -19.70 6.00 6.73
N GLN A 25 -19.93 5.23 5.68
CA GLN A 25 -20.98 4.21 5.67
C GLN A 25 -20.77 3.21 6.81
N CYS A 26 -19.54 2.73 6.99
CA CYS A 26 -19.20 1.80 8.05
C CYS A 26 -19.32 2.44 9.44
N GLY A 27 -18.79 3.64 9.60
CA GLY A 27 -18.82 4.33 10.89
C GLY A 27 -20.21 4.73 11.33
N ARG A 28 -21.08 5.11 10.39
CA ARG A 28 -22.47 5.48 10.69
C ARG A 28 -23.27 4.31 11.28
N VAL A 29 -22.92 3.09 10.90
CA VAL A 29 -23.57 1.90 11.48
C VAL A 29 -23.37 1.86 13.00
N CYS A 30 -22.16 2.18 13.47
CA CYS A 30 -21.84 2.19 14.90
C CYS A 30 -22.71 3.16 15.70
N TYR A 31 -23.10 4.28 15.09
CA TYR A 31 -23.86 5.33 15.75
C TYR A 31 -25.35 5.35 15.34
N LYS A 32 -25.77 4.38 14.52
CA LYS A 32 -27.13 4.32 13.95
C LYS A 32 -27.52 5.66 13.32
N SER A 33 -26.61 6.23 12.54
CA SER A 33 -26.79 7.55 11.94
C SER A 33 -26.67 7.54 10.42
N GLU A 34 -26.98 6.40 9.77
CA GLU A 34 -26.94 6.27 8.32
C GLU A 34 -27.85 7.28 7.61
N ASP A 35 -28.94 7.66 8.25
CA ASP A 35 -29.87 8.68 7.74
C ASP A 35 -29.24 10.07 7.61
N LYS A 36 -28.11 10.30 8.25
CA LYS A 36 -27.39 11.60 8.19
C LYS A 36 -26.36 11.66 7.05
N ILE A 37 -26.21 10.60 6.27
CA ILE A 37 -25.32 10.61 5.12
C ILE A 37 -25.89 11.54 4.06
N THR A 38 -25.08 12.55 3.67
CA THR A 38 -25.44 13.50 2.63
C THR A 38 -24.25 13.68 1.71
N GLU A 39 -24.47 14.37 0.58
CA GLU A 39 -23.35 14.70 -0.30
C GLU A 39 -22.37 15.62 0.44
N GLY A 40 -21.10 15.22 0.50
CA GLY A 40 -20.05 15.96 1.18
C GLY A 40 -19.95 15.73 2.69
N SER A 41 -20.80 14.87 3.29
CA SER A 41 -20.74 14.60 4.73
C SER A 41 -19.55 13.71 5.14
N ALA A 42 -19.02 12.90 4.22
CA ALA A 42 -18.00 11.90 4.54
C ALA A 42 -16.72 12.50 5.10
N GLU A 43 -16.23 13.57 4.50
CA GLU A 43 -14.97 14.20 4.90
C GLU A 43 -15.01 14.67 6.35
N LYS A 44 -16.08 15.38 6.72
CA LYS A 44 -16.27 15.88 8.08
C LYS A 44 -16.47 14.74 9.08
N PHE A 45 -17.23 13.72 8.68
CA PHE A 45 -17.48 12.57 9.53
C PHE A 45 -16.18 11.82 9.85
N VAL A 46 -15.36 11.51 8.82
CA VAL A 46 -14.10 10.79 8.99
C VAL A 46 -13.10 11.61 9.80
N ALA A 47 -13.04 12.93 9.59
CA ALA A 47 -12.20 13.80 10.41
C ALA A 47 -12.58 13.71 11.90
N GLY A 48 -13.87 13.62 12.21
CA GLY A 48 -14.34 13.42 13.58
C GLY A 48 -13.96 12.06 14.15
N ILE A 49 -14.02 11.00 13.34
CA ILE A 49 -13.60 9.65 13.73
C ILE A 49 -12.11 9.64 14.10
N ILE A 50 -11.28 10.24 13.28
CA ILE A 50 -9.83 10.34 13.54
C ILE A 50 -9.58 11.12 14.85
N LYS A 51 -10.25 12.23 15.01
CA LYS A 51 -10.10 13.08 16.20
C LYS A 51 -10.47 12.34 17.49
N ARG A 52 -11.50 11.49 17.44
CA ARG A 52 -11.95 10.72 18.61
C ARG A 52 -11.17 9.42 18.81
N GLY A 53 -10.25 9.06 17.90
CA GLY A 53 -9.47 7.86 18.00
C GLY A 53 -10.22 6.55 17.75
N HIS A 54 -11.32 6.59 17.00
CA HIS A 54 -12.10 5.39 16.64
C HIS A 54 -11.46 4.66 15.44
N GLU A 55 -10.29 4.12 15.65
CA GLU A 55 -9.45 3.59 14.58
C GLU A 55 -10.02 2.35 13.88
N ALA A 56 -10.88 1.57 14.56
CA ALA A 56 -11.50 0.40 13.96
C ALA A 56 -12.31 0.72 12.70
N VAL A 57 -12.91 1.90 12.63
CA VAL A 57 -13.62 2.35 11.44
C VAL A 57 -12.69 2.47 10.24
N LEU A 58 -11.47 2.95 10.47
CA LEU A 58 -10.47 3.14 9.42
C LEU A 58 -9.98 1.83 8.81
N GLU A 59 -10.12 0.71 9.54
CA GLU A 59 -9.72 -0.62 9.05
C GLU A 59 -10.64 -1.17 7.97
N HIS A 60 -11.78 -0.54 7.71
CA HIS A 60 -12.71 -0.95 6.66
C HIS A 60 -12.30 -0.48 5.27
N CYS A 61 -11.11 0.05 5.13
CA CYS A 61 -10.50 0.35 3.85
C CYS A 61 -9.09 -0.21 3.82
N SER A 62 -8.77 -0.92 2.76
CA SER A 62 -7.43 -1.43 2.52
C SER A 62 -7.07 -1.25 1.06
N PHE A 63 -5.79 -1.26 0.77
CA PHE A 63 -5.30 -1.18 -0.60
C PHE A 63 -4.01 -1.97 -0.74
N THR A 64 -3.71 -2.34 -1.96
CA THR A 64 -2.54 -3.14 -2.29
C THR A 64 -1.56 -2.30 -3.09
N VAL A 65 -0.31 -2.33 -2.65
CA VAL A 65 0.78 -1.55 -3.24
C VAL A 65 1.90 -2.52 -3.63
N LYS A 66 2.48 -2.31 -4.81
CA LYS A 66 3.67 -3.05 -5.25
C LYS A 66 4.88 -2.16 -5.06
N PHE A 67 5.80 -2.61 -4.22
CA PHE A 67 7.10 -1.95 -4.04
C PHE A 67 8.14 -2.63 -4.92
N ILE A 68 8.84 -1.84 -5.70
CA ILE A 68 10.02 -2.28 -6.45
C ILE A 68 11.21 -1.70 -5.71
N CYS A 69 11.92 -2.54 -4.96
CA CYS A 69 12.97 -2.10 -4.06
C CYS A 69 14.01 -3.20 -3.85
N ASP A 70 15.13 -2.86 -3.22
CA ASP A 70 16.14 -3.84 -2.88
C ASP A 70 15.71 -4.74 -1.71
N ARG A 71 16.46 -5.83 -1.50
CA ARG A 71 16.14 -6.84 -0.47
C ARG A 71 16.25 -6.26 0.94
N GLY A 72 17.16 -5.34 1.18
CA GLY A 72 17.28 -4.69 2.49
C GLY A 72 16.02 -3.93 2.86
N VAL A 73 15.47 -3.16 1.93
CA VAL A 73 14.22 -2.42 2.13
C VAL A 73 13.05 -3.38 2.32
N SER A 74 12.94 -4.44 1.48
CA SER A 74 11.84 -5.39 1.61
C SER A 74 11.86 -6.13 2.95
N HIS A 75 13.04 -6.47 3.46
CA HIS A 75 13.17 -7.12 4.77
C HIS A 75 12.71 -6.22 5.92
N GLU A 76 12.87 -4.91 5.80
CA GLU A 76 12.36 -3.96 6.80
C GLU A 76 10.85 -3.78 6.68
N ILE A 77 10.35 -3.68 5.45
CA ILE A 77 8.91 -3.47 5.19
C ILE A 77 8.08 -4.63 5.77
N VAL A 78 8.49 -5.88 5.55
CA VAL A 78 7.71 -7.05 5.99
C VAL A 78 7.58 -7.18 7.49
N ARG A 79 8.31 -6.40 8.26
CA ARG A 79 8.18 -6.37 9.73
C ARG A 79 7.01 -5.51 10.21
N HIS A 80 6.41 -4.72 9.32
CA HIS A 80 5.20 -3.96 9.63
C HIS A 80 3.99 -4.89 9.57
N ARG A 81 3.66 -5.50 10.70
CA ARG A 81 2.76 -6.65 10.80
C ARG A 81 1.27 -6.33 10.67
N MET A 82 0.91 -5.07 10.52
CA MET A 82 -0.46 -4.65 10.25
C MET A 82 -0.88 -4.83 8.79
N ALA A 83 0.03 -5.32 7.95
CA ALA A 83 -0.22 -5.59 6.53
C ALA A 83 0.15 -7.04 6.21
N SER A 84 -0.28 -7.50 5.05
CA SER A 84 0.11 -8.80 4.50
C SER A 84 1.05 -8.59 3.33
N TYR A 85 2.00 -9.49 3.15
CA TYR A 85 3.07 -9.32 2.19
C TYR A 85 3.23 -10.54 1.29
N CYS A 86 3.45 -10.26 0.00
CA CYS A 86 3.92 -11.24 -0.96
C CYS A 86 5.22 -10.68 -1.54
N GLN A 87 6.28 -11.45 -1.52
CA GLN A 87 7.55 -11.00 -2.09
C GLN A 87 8.16 -12.10 -2.96
N GLU A 88 8.98 -11.69 -3.92
CA GLU A 88 9.68 -12.65 -4.75
C GLU A 88 10.57 -13.56 -3.90
N SER A 89 10.42 -14.86 -4.11
CA SER A 89 11.17 -15.85 -3.36
C SER A 89 12.40 -16.30 -4.14
N THR A 90 13.57 -16.20 -3.55
CA THR A 90 14.81 -16.75 -4.14
C THR A 90 14.81 -18.27 -4.15
N ARG A 91 13.89 -18.92 -3.44
CA ARG A 91 13.72 -20.39 -3.47
C ARG A 91 13.02 -20.87 -4.73
N TYR A 92 12.14 -20.05 -5.30
CA TYR A 92 11.32 -20.41 -6.46
C TYR A 92 11.73 -19.68 -7.73
N CYS A 93 12.46 -18.57 -7.61
CA CYS A 93 12.88 -17.75 -8.73
C CYS A 93 14.39 -17.86 -8.92
N ASN A 94 14.81 -18.46 -10.04
CA ASN A 94 16.23 -18.53 -10.42
C ASN A 94 16.47 -17.57 -11.57
N TYR A 95 17.02 -16.40 -11.27
CA TYR A 95 17.21 -15.31 -12.23
C TYR A 95 18.33 -15.57 -13.24
N GLY A 96 19.19 -16.57 -13.00
CA GLY A 96 20.26 -16.95 -13.92
C GLY A 96 19.84 -17.93 -15.01
N LYS A 97 18.58 -18.39 -15.00
CA LYS A 97 18.05 -19.33 -16.00
C LYS A 97 16.87 -18.71 -16.74
N GLY A 98 16.79 -18.97 -18.03
CA GLY A 98 15.93 -18.30 -19.01
C GLY A 98 14.43 -18.14 -18.74
N LYS A 99 13.88 -18.65 -17.64
CA LYS A 99 12.46 -18.47 -17.27
C LYS A 99 12.10 -17.01 -17.02
N PHE A 100 13.08 -16.20 -16.56
CA PHE A 100 12.90 -14.77 -16.25
C PHE A 100 13.68 -13.88 -17.21
N GLY A 101 13.99 -14.39 -18.43
CA GLY A 101 14.95 -13.78 -19.33
C GLY A 101 16.39 -14.07 -18.85
N GLU A 102 17.35 -13.95 -19.74
CA GLU A 102 18.75 -14.21 -19.41
C GLU A 102 19.42 -13.02 -18.71
N GLU A 103 18.67 -11.93 -18.52
CA GLU A 103 19.18 -10.67 -17.99
C GLU A 103 18.82 -10.53 -16.51
N ILE A 104 19.84 -10.37 -15.67
CA ILE A 104 19.66 -10.08 -14.25
C ILE A 104 19.30 -8.61 -14.08
N THR A 105 18.21 -8.35 -13.37
CA THR A 105 17.76 -6.99 -13.05
C THR A 105 18.11 -6.67 -11.60
N VAL A 106 18.74 -5.53 -11.37
CA VAL A 106 19.07 -5.04 -10.03
C VAL A 106 18.48 -3.66 -9.80
N ILE A 107 18.28 -3.33 -8.53
CA ILE A 107 17.75 -2.02 -8.13
C ILE A 107 18.91 -1.03 -7.98
N GLU A 108 18.77 0.15 -8.58
CA GLU A 108 19.75 1.23 -8.43
C GLU A 108 19.82 1.67 -6.97
N PRO A 109 21.00 1.64 -6.34
CA PRO A 109 21.13 2.08 -4.95
C PRO A 109 20.84 3.58 -4.82
N CYS A 110 19.89 3.92 -3.95
CA CYS A 110 19.46 5.31 -3.77
C CYS A 110 20.47 6.15 -2.97
N PHE A 111 21.43 5.49 -2.31
CA PHE A 111 22.46 6.16 -1.50
C PHE A 111 23.76 6.43 -2.24
N LEU A 112 23.87 6.01 -3.51
CA LEU A 112 25.02 6.26 -4.34
C LEU A 112 24.70 7.36 -5.36
N GLU A 113 25.63 8.28 -5.54
CA GLU A 113 25.50 9.29 -6.60
C GLU A 113 25.82 8.67 -7.96
N PRO A 114 25.14 9.10 -9.05
CA PRO A 114 25.47 8.63 -10.39
C PRO A 114 26.94 8.87 -10.72
N GLY A 115 27.62 7.84 -11.21
CA GLY A 115 29.05 7.93 -11.57
C GLY A 115 30.02 7.68 -10.43
N SER A 116 29.55 7.35 -9.24
CA SER A 116 30.40 6.97 -8.10
C SER A 116 30.89 5.55 -8.22
#